data_5a518ebd90044c95419e2b66be9c7d13
#
_entry.id   5a518ebd90044c95419e2b66be9c7d13
#
_cell.length_a   1.000
_cell.length_b   1.000
_cell.length_c   1.000
_cell.angle_alpha   90.00
_cell.angle_beta   90.00
_cell.angle_gamma   90.00
#
_symmetry.space_group_name_H-M   'P 1'
#
loop_
_entity.id
_entity.type
_entity.pdbx_description
1 polymer ?
#
loop_
_entity_poly.entity_id
_entity_poly.type
_entity_poly.pdbx_seq_one_letter_code
_entity_poly.pdbx_strand_id
1 'polypeptide(L)'
;VGWAAGCREFHVYGGLGGRIDHTISGIQLMTLLAGHGASGYLYGDGLIVTAITDGKLSFPAHPVPEDGRMVSAFSHSDVSLGVNEPGLKYELKDDTLTNTMVQGVSNEFRDGIDAAISVEHGTLIVTFPIEVALPQVSRFHEFSGGIGKLDTEVSKLLVR
;
A
#
# COMPACT_ATOMS: atom_id res chain seq x y z
N VAL A 1 -9.92 -16.62 -6.87
CA VAL A 1 -10.85 -16.45 -8.00
C VAL A 1 -10.36 -15.32 -8.90
N GLY A 2 -10.40 -14.03 -8.47
CA GLY A 2 -10.03 -12.87 -9.30
C GLY A 2 -8.65 -12.98 -9.95
N TRP A 3 -7.63 -13.39 -9.22
CA TRP A 3 -6.28 -13.61 -9.77
C TRP A 3 -6.28 -14.61 -10.93
N ALA A 4 -6.93 -15.76 -10.75
CA ALA A 4 -7.04 -16.80 -11.78
C ALA A 4 -7.85 -16.30 -13.00
N ALA A 5 -8.73 -15.33 -12.82
CA ALA A 5 -9.47 -14.66 -13.89
C ALA A 5 -8.67 -13.54 -14.58
N GLY A 6 -7.41 -13.33 -14.21
CA GLY A 6 -6.54 -12.32 -14.80
C GLY A 6 -6.59 -10.95 -14.14
N CYS A 7 -7.38 -10.76 -13.06
CA CYS A 7 -7.39 -9.48 -12.34
C CYS A 7 -6.03 -9.21 -11.70
N ARG A 8 -5.59 -7.96 -11.76
CA ARG A 8 -4.34 -7.46 -11.13
C ARG A 8 -4.56 -6.19 -10.32
N GLU A 9 -5.80 -5.75 -10.20
CA GLU A 9 -6.23 -4.69 -9.31
C GLU A 9 -7.40 -5.18 -8.45
N PHE A 10 -7.31 -4.94 -7.14
CA PHE A 10 -8.25 -5.48 -6.16
C PHE A 10 -8.67 -4.40 -5.18
N HIS A 11 -9.97 -4.24 -4.98
CA HIS A 11 -10.57 -3.33 -4.03
C HIS A 11 -11.28 -4.12 -2.93
N VAL A 12 -10.85 -3.94 -1.68
CA VAL A 12 -11.37 -4.63 -0.51
C VAL A 12 -12.00 -3.61 0.43
N TYR A 13 -13.31 -3.70 0.60
CA TYR A 13 -14.09 -2.78 1.44
C TYR A 13 -14.38 -3.40 2.81
N GLY A 14 -14.36 -2.56 3.87
CA GLY A 14 -14.68 -2.97 5.23
C GLY A 14 -13.57 -3.79 5.91
N GLY A 15 -12.35 -3.72 5.40
CA GLY A 15 -11.21 -4.43 5.97
C GLY A 15 -10.42 -3.63 7.02
N LEU A 16 -10.79 -2.36 7.24
CA LEU A 16 -10.23 -1.51 8.29
C LEU A 16 -11.29 -1.24 9.35
N GLY A 17 -10.84 -0.99 10.59
CA GLY A 17 -11.69 -0.78 11.75
C GLY A 17 -12.16 -2.07 12.41
N GLY A 18 -12.71 -1.96 13.61
CA GLY A 18 -13.20 -3.08 14.39
C GLY A 18 -12.07 -4.03 14.87
N ARG A 19 -12.03 -5.24 14.35
CA ARG A 19 -11.05 -6.25 14.76
C ARG A 19 -9.67 -5.97 14.19
N ILE A 20 -8.69 -5.70 15.05
CA ILE A 20 -7.31 -5.39 14.66
C ILE A 20 -6.60 -6.54 13.92
N ASP A 21 -6.91 -7.79 14.25
CA ASP A 21 -6.37 -8.96 13.57
C ASP A 21 -6.79 -9.04 12.10
N HIS A 22 -8.04 -8.67 11.79
CA HIS A 22 -8.52 -8.55 10.42
C HIS A 22 -7.84 -7.40 9.67
N THR A 23 -7.60 -6.27 10.34
CA THR A 23 -6.86 -5.15 9.76
C THR A 23 -5.44 -5.56 9.38
N ILE A 24 -4.72 -6.22 10.31
CA ILE A 24 -3.36 -6.73 10.06
C ILE A 24 -3.36 -7.71 8.88
N SER A 25 -4.28 -8.67 8.87
CA SER A 25 -4.41 -9.65 7.78
C SER A 25 -4.72 -8.97 6.44
N GLY A 26 -5.58 -7.95 6.43
CA GLY A 26 -5.88 -7.15 5.24
C GLY A 26 -4.64 -6.42 4.70
N ILE A 27 -3.84 -5.82 5.57
CA ILE A 27 -2.58 -5.17 5.21
C ILE A 27 -1.60 -6.19 4.62
N GLN A 28 -1.44 -7.36 5.23
CA GLN A 28 -0.61 -8.45 4.70
C GLN A 28 -1.08 -8.92 3.31
N LEU A 29 -2.38 -8.93 3.06
CA LEU A 29 -2.91 -9.23 1.72
C LEU A 29 -2.49 -8.17 0.70
N MET A 30 -2.50 -6.88 1.05
CA MET A 30 -2.03 -5.81 0.16
C MET A 30 -0.55 -5.99 -0.20
N THR A 31 0.29 -6.34 0.78
CA THR A 31 1.72 -6.58 0.54
C THR A 31 1.97 -7.84 -0.29
N LEU A 32 1.18 -8.90 -0.08
CA LEU A 32 1.22 -10.10 -0.93
C LEU A 32 0.90 -9.76 -2.39
N LEU A 33 -0.16 -8.98 -2.63
CA LEU A 33 -0.54 -8.56 -3.98
C LEU A 33 0.57 -7.72 -4.63
N ALA A 34 1.13 -6.76 -3.91
CA ALA A 34 2.22 -5.91 -4.40
C ALA A 34 3.46 -6.73 -4.76
N GLY A 35 3.87 -7.66 -3.91
CA GLY A 35 5.01 -8.56 -4.14
C GLY A 35 4.82 -9.53 -5.32
N HIS A 36 3.62 -9.63 -5.87
CA HIS A 36 3.32 -10.40 -7.08
C HIS A 36 2.89 -9.51 -8.26
N GLY A 37 3.19 -8.22 -8.20
CA GLY A 37 2.94 -7.28 -9.30
C GLY A 37 1.49 -6.85 -9.49
N ALA A 38 0.63 -7.08 -8.50
CA ALA A 38 -0.74 -6.57 -8.49
C ALA A 38 -0.88 -5.35 -7.59
N SER A 39 -1.98 -4.63 -7.72
CA SER A 39 -2.36 -3.52 -6.87
C SER A 39 -3.54 -3.92 -5.99
N GLY A 40 -3.45 -3.66 -4.70
CA GLY A 40 -4.53 -3.87 -3.75
C GLY A 40 -4.83 -2.60 -2.99
N TYR A 41 -6.11 -2.31 -2.78
CA TYR A 41 -6.60 -1.15 -2.04
C TYR A 41 -7.58 -1.61 -0.98
N LEU A 42 -7.25 -1.37 0.29
CA LEU A 42 -8.06 -1.73 1.44
C LEU A 42 -8.73 -0.48 1.99
N TYR A 43 -10.06 -0.45 2.00
CA TYR A 43 -10.86 0.71 2.36
C TYR A 43 -11.52 0.56 3.73
N GLY A 44 -11.49 1.62 4.53
CA GLY A 44 -12.23 1.73 5.79
C GLY A 44 -11.73 2.90 6.63
N ASP A 45 -12.52 3.32 7.59
CA ASP A 45 -12.22 4.39 8.56
C ASP A 45 -11.72 5.71 7.92
N GLY A 46 -12.27 6.08 6.74
CA GLY A 46 -11.85 7.28 6.02
C GLY A 46 -10.47 7.17 5.34
N LEU A 47 -9.87 5.97 5.31
CA LEU A 47 -8.54 5.72 4.78
C LEU A 47 -8.54 4.66 3.69
N ILE A 48 -7.52 4.72 2.86
CA ILE A 48 -7.10 3.66 1.96
C ILE A 48 -5.72 3.18 2.40
N VAL A 49 -5.54 1.86 2.48
CA VAL A 49 -4.23 1.22 2.65
C VAL A 49 -3.89 0.48 1.38
N THR A 50 -2.71 0.72 0.86
CA THR A 50 -2.15 0.00 -0.29
C THR A 50 -0.71 -0.42 -0.01
N ALA A 51 -0.10 -1.15 -0.93
CA ALA A 51 1.32 -1.48 -0.86
C ALA A 51 1.97 -1.35 -2.23
N ILE A 52 3.27 -1.08 -2.23
CA ILE A 52 4.12 -1.05 -3.42
C ILE A 52 5.39 -1.83 -3.15
N THR A 53 5.77 -2.71 -4.08
CA THR A 53 7.04 -3.45 -4.06
C THR A 53 7.85 -3.03 -5.28
N ASP A 54 9.11 -2.64 -5.06
CA ASP A 54 10.09 -2.27 -6.10
C ASP A 54 9.45 -1.39 -7.18
N GLY A 55 8.94 -0.23 -6.76
CA GLY A 55 8.15 0.61 -7.66
C GLY A 55 7.76 1.95 -7.05
N LYS A 56 6.80 2.60 -7.68
CA LYS A 56 6.37 3.96 -7.35
C LYS A 56 4.85 4.12 -7.41
N LEU A 57 4.30 4.81 -6.44
CA LEU A 57 2.97 5.38 -6.41
C LEU A 57 3.06 6.87 -6.72
N SER A 58 2.39 7.35 -7.76
CA SER A 58 2.37 8.76 -8.14
C SER A 58 0.97 9.34 -7.89
N PHE A 59 0.91 10.37 -7.08
CA PHE A 59 -0.31 11.10 -6.73
C PHE A 59 -0.29 12.43 -7.48
N PRO A 60 -1.21 12.65 -8.44
CA PRO A 60 -1.31 13.92 -9.14
C PRO A 60 -1.75 15.03 -8.17
N ALA A 61 -1.35 16.26 -8.48
CA ALA A 61 -1.75 17.45 -7.73
C ALA A 61 -3.28 17.49 -7.54
N HIS A 62 -3.69 17.73 -6.32
CA HIS A 62 -5.10 17.84 -5.93
C HIS A 62 -5.28 18.86 -4.81
N PRO A 63 -6.47 19.42 -4.63
CA PRO A 63 -6.79 20.22 -3.46
C PRO A 63 -6.73 19.34 -2.20
N VAL A 64 -6.01 19.79 -1.20
CA VAL A 64 -5.84 19.07 0.07
C VAL A 64 -6.55 19.80 1.20
N PRO A 65 -7.70 19.31 1.67
CA PRO A 65 -8.37 19.88 2.83
C PRO A 65 -7.52 19.69 4.09
N GLU A 66 -7.73 20.55 5.07
CA GLU A 66 -6.91 20.55 6.29
C GLU A 66 -6.96 19.21 7.03
N ASP A 67 -8.12 18.55 7.02
CA ASP A 67 -8.35 17.27 7.69
C ASP A 67 -7.95 16.04 6.83
N GLY A 68 -7.67 16.21 5.54
CA GLY A 68 -7.43 15.15 4.57
C GLY A 68 -6.02 15.11 3.99
N ARG A 69 -5.01 15.60 4.71
CA ARG A 69 -3.65 15.70 4.18
C ARG A 69 -2.69 14.59 4.59
N MET A 70 -3.06 13.79 5.58
CA MET A 70 -2.15 12.81 6.18
C MET A 70 -1.87 11.64 5.23
N VAL A 71 -0.59 11.37 5.01
CA VAL A 71 -0.10 10.22 4.28
C VAL A 71 1.03 9.58 5.07
N SER A 72 1.10 8.25 5.07
CA SER A 72 2.19 7.55 5.76
C SER A 72 2.73 6.42 4.91
N ALA A 73 4.03 6.18 5.00
CA ALA A 73 4.68 5.03 4.40
C ALA A 73 5.46 4.25 5.47
N PHE A 74 5.33 2.94 5.45
CA PHE A 74 5.98 2.04 6.39
C PHE A 74 6.73 0.95 5.62
N SER A 75 7.94 0.61 6.04
CA SER A 75 8.59 -0.59 5.53
C SER A 75 7.85 -1.84 6.01
N HIS A 76 7.41 -2.69 5.08
CA HIS A 76 6.96 -4.05 5.37
C HIS A 76 8.12 -5.04 5.33
N SER A 77 9.08 -4.82 4.45
CA SER A 77 10.33 -5.57 4.43
C SER A 77 11.18 -5.24 5.66
N ASP A 78 12.05 -6.16 6.08
CA ASP A 78 13.00 -5.89 7.17
C ASP A 78 13.79 -4.62 6.89
N VAL A 79 14.17 -4.41 5.62
CA VAL A 79 14.82 -3.22 5.10
C VAL A 79 14.21 -2.86 3.75
N SER A 80 13.85 -1.60 3.55
CA SER A 80 13.45 -1.01 2.28
C SER A 80 14.46 0.05 1.88
N LEU A 81 15.08 -0.09 0.70
CA LEU A 81 16.16 0.77 0.21
C LEU A 81 15.68 1.67 -0.93
N GLY A 82 16.33 2.83 -1.07
CA GLY A 82 16.04 3.78 -2.12
C GLY A 82 14.64 4.37 -2.00
N VAL A 83 14.23 4.69 -0.77
CA VAL A 83 12.90 5.28 -0.50
C VAL A 83 12.94 6.77 -0.82
N ASN A 84 12.02 7.19 -1.68
CA ASN A 84 11.88 8.59 -2.07
C ASN A 84 10.42 9.04 -1.90
N GLU A 85 10.23 10.22 -1.32
CA GLU A 85 8.91 10.84 -1.09
C GLU A 85 8.86 12.29 -1.59
N PRO A 86 9.12 12.56 -2.88
CA PRO A 86 9.08 13.92 -3.40
C PRO A 86 7.66 14.49 -3.40
N GLY A 87 7.56 15.80 -3.17
CA GLY A 87 6.31 16.56 -3.17
C GLY A 87 5.52 16.45 -1.87
N LEU A 88 5.88 15.60 -0.94
CA LEU A 88 5.33 15.56 0.40
C LEU A 88 5.96 16.66 1.28
N LYS A 89 5.37 16.93 2.43
CA LYS A 89 5.86 17.96 3.36
C LYS A 89 7.24 17.63 3.91
N TYR A 90 7.49 16.38 4.24
CA TYR A 90 8.76 15.86 4.74
C TYR A 90 9.32 14.89 3.71
N GLU A 91 10.10 15.43 2.76
CA GLU A 91 10.66 14.64 1.66
C GLU A 91 11.75 13.69 2.16
N LEU A 92 11.66 12.44 1.73
CA LEU A 92 12.76 11.49 1.81
C LEU A 92 13.48 11.45 0.46
N LYS A 93 14.81 11.25 0.49
CA LYS A 93 15.66 11.13 -0.71
C LYS A 93 16.65 10.01 -0.51
N ASP A 94 16.50 8.95 -1.30
CA ASP A 94 17.36 7.76 -1.28
C ASP A 94 17.57 7.22 0.15
N ASP A 95 16.49 7.23 0.92
CA ASP A 95 16.51 6.87 2.33
C ASP A 95 16.30 5.36 2.53
N THR A 96 16.58 4.91 3.73
CA THR A 96 16.38 3.52 4.15
C THR A 96 15.34 3.45 5.25
N LEU A 97 14.26 2.73 5.01
CA LEU A 97 13.25 2.44 6.04
C LEU A 97 13.38 0.98 6.52
N THR A 98 13.06 0.75 7.79
CA THR A 98 13.01 -0.58 8.36
C THR A 98 11.67 -0.83 9.05
N ASN A 99 11.27 -2.11 9.15
CA ASN A 99 10.02 -2.48 9.83
C ASN A 99 10.07 -2.36 11.36
N THR A 100 11.22 -2.03 11.92
CA THR A 100 11.44 -1.86 13.36
C THR A 100 11.58 -0.39 13.78
N MET A 101 11.61 0.53 12.83
CA MET A 101 11.70 1.97 13.10
C MET A 101 10.44 2.69 12.64
N VAL A 102 9.92 3.57 13.50
CA VAL A 102 8.76 4.41 13.21
C VAL A 102 9.24 5.65 12.45
N GLN A 103 9.44 5.51 11.15
CA GLN A 103 9.83 6.58 10.23
C GLN A 103 8.85 6.60 9.05
N GLY A 104 8.57 7.77 8.47
CA GLY A 104 7.61 7.92 7.37
C GLY A 104 6.14 7.99 7.81
N VAL A 105 5.88 8.09 9.11
CA VAL A 105 4.54 8.26 9.67
C VAL A 105 4.17 9.73 9.70
N SER A 106 2.88 10.02 9.45
CA SER A 106 2.32 11.37 9.57
C SER A 106 3.01 12.42 8.68
N ASN A 107 3.37 12.02 7.47
CA ASN A 107 3.71 12.94 6.40
C ASN A 107 2.44 13.60 5.86
N GLU A 108 2.55 14.61 5.04
CA GLU A 108 1.41 15.39 4.54
C GLU A 108 1.52 15.61 3.03
N PHE A 109 0.40 15.48 2.32
CA PHE A 109 0.26 16.04 0.97
C PHE A 109 0.31 17.57 1.04
N ARG A 110 0.83 18.18 -0.01
CA ARG A 110 0.87 19.63 -0.18
C ARG A 110 -0.15 20.05 -1.21
N ASP A 111 -0.92 21.07 -0.89
CA ASP A 111 -2.01 21.57 -1.73
C ASP A 111 -1.51 21.92 -3.14
N GLY A 112 -2.14 21.36 -4.15
CA GLY A 112 -1.83 21.60 -5.55
C GLY A 112 -0.46 21.11 -6.02
N ILE A 113 0.21 20.22 -5.28
CA ILE A 113 1.54 19.68 -5.61
C ILE A 113 1.45 18.20 -5.93
N ASP A 114 2.08 17.79 -7.03
CA ASP A 114 2.29 16.37 -7.34
C ASP A 114 3.18 15.73 -6.28
N ALA A 115 2.81 14.53 -5.84
CA ALA A 115 3.59 13.77 -4.88
C ALA A 115 3.86 12.35 -5.37
N ALA A 116 4.91 11.74 -4.86
CA ALA A 116 5.15 10.32 -5.12
C ALA A 116 5.75 9.64 -3.88
N ILE A 117 5.56 8.33 -3.81
CA ILE A 117 6.22 7.45 -2.84
C ILE A 117 6.81 6.29 -3.64
N SER A 118 8.11 6.08 -3.53
CA SER A 118 8.80 5.01 -4.25
C SER A 118 9.79 4.27 -3.37
N VAL A 119 10.07 3.03 -3.77
CA VAL A 119 11.07 2.17 -3.14
C VAL A 119 11.79 1.39 -4.23
N GLU A 120 13.13 1.40 -4.23
CA GLU A 120 13.93 0.65 -5.20
C GLU A 120 13.97 -0.83 -4.87
N HIS A 121 14.16 -1.17 -3.59
CA HIS A 121 14.19 -2.55 -3.12
C HIS A 121 13.40 -2.69 -1.83
N GLY A 122 12.38 -3.52 -1.86
CA GLY A 122 11.51 -3.80 -0.71
C GLY A 122 10.06 -3.45 -0.95
N THR A 123 9.28 -3.56 0.10
CA THR A 123 7.83 -3.32 0.08
C THR A 123 7.47 -2.25 1.11
N LEU A 124 6.78 -1.22 0.65
CA LEU A 124 6.15 -0.21 1.52
C LEU A 124 4.66 -0.46 1.63
N ILE A 125 4.12 -0.26 2.82
CA ILE A 125 2.70 -0.07 3.10
C ILE A 125 2.46 1.44 3.09
N VAL A 126 1.46 1.89 2.35
CA VAL A 126 1.11 3.31 2.24
C VAL A 126 -0.33 3.52 2.66
N THR A 127 -0.58 4.50 3.53
CA THR A 127 -1.92 4.90 3.95
C THR A 127 -2.19 6.33 3.54
N PHE A 128 -3.39 6.62 3.05
CA PHE A 128 -3.81 7.96 2.63
C PHE A 128 -5.33 8.11 2.73
N PRO A 129 -5.86 9.36 2.74
CA PRO A 129 -7.29 9.61 2.87
C PRO A 129 -8.09 9.06 1.69
N ILE A 130 -9.32 8.62 1.97
CA ILE A 130 -10.22 8.05 0.95
C ILE A 130 -10.64 9.07 -0.12
N GLU A 131 -10.56 10.36 0.18
CA GLU A 131 -10.86 11.46 -0.72
C GLU A 131 -9.77 11.70 -1.76
N VAL A 132 -8.57 11.21 -1.51
CA VAL A 132 -7.43 11.32 -2.44
C VAL A 132 -7.61 10.31 -3.57
N ALA A 133 -7.46 10.76 -4.81
CA ALA A 133 -7.52 9.87 -5.96
C ALA A 133 -6.47 8.75 -5.86
N LEU A 134 -6.82 7.56 -6.36
CA LEU A 134 -5.88 6.46 -6.38
C LEU A 134 -4.63 6.82 -7.17
N PRO A 135 -3.44 6.46 -6.67
CA PRO A 135 -2.19 6.76 -7.34
C PRO A 135 -2.02 5.96 -8.63
N GLN A 136 -1.30 6.54 -9.58
CA GLN A 136 -0.75 5.77 -10.68
C GLN A 136 0.38 4.88 -10.17
N VAL A 137 0.32 3.59 -10.51
CA VAL A 137 1.30 2.60 -10.08
C VAL A 137 2.28 2.31 -11.22
N SER A 138 3.56 2.46 -10.96
CA SER A 138 4.64 1.99 -11.84
C SER A 138 5.58 1.06 -11.10
N ARG A 139 6.04 0.02 -11.78
CA ARG A 139 6.95 -0.99 -11.23
C ARG A 139 8.27 -0.93 -11.98
N PHE A 140 9.37 -1.14 -11.26
CA PHE A 140 10.72 -1.02 -11.83
C PHE A 140 11.16 -2.28 -12.57
N HIS A 141 10.44 -3.39 -12.39
CA HIS A 141 10.65 -4.64 -13.14
C HIS A 141 9.33 -5.40 -13.29
N GLU A 142 9.34 -6.43 -14.13
CA GLU A 142 8.21 -7.34 -14.28
C GLU A 142 8.20 -8.38 -13.16
N PHE A 143 7.04 -8.63 -12.62
CA PHE A 143 6.82 -9.69 -11.63
C PHE A 143 6.32 -10.95 -12.33
N SER A 144 6.91 -12.08 -11.97
CA SER A 144 6.51 -13.39 -12.47
C SER A 144 5.97 -14.27 -11.33
N GLY A 145 5.10 -15.22 -11.68
CA GLY A 145 4.53 -16.16 -10.73
C GLY A 145 3.08 -15.83 -10.36
N GLY A 146 2.57 -16.55 -9.39
CA GLY A 146 1.18 -16.45 -8.94
C GLY A 146 1.07 -16.56 -7.42
N ILE A 147 -0.06 -16.14 -6.88
CA ILE A 147 -0.37 -16.20 -5.45
C ILE A 147 -0.73 -17.61 -4.94
N GLY A 148 -0.41 -18.64 -5.70
CA GLY A 148 -0.70 -20.03 -5.38
C GLY A 148 -2.00 -20.57 -6.02
N LYS A 149 -2.28 -21.83 -5.74
CA LYS A 149 -3.53 -22.45 -6.17
C LYS A 149 -4.68 -22.03 -5.28
N LEU A 150 -5.87 -21.88 -5.88
CA LEU A 150 -7.08 -21.68 -5.12
C LEU A 150 -7.34 -22.93 -4.26
N ASP A 151 -7.30 -22.77 -2.94
CA ASP A 151 -7.79 -23.78 -2.01
C ASP A 151 -9.30 -23.56 -1.82
N THR A 152 -10.08 -24.53 -2.25
CA THR A 152 -11.54 -24.54 -2.11
C THR A 152 -12.00 -25.40 -0.94
N GLU A 153 -11.09 -26.08 -0.25
CA GLU A 153 -11.45 -26.86 0.93
C GLU A 153 -11.65 -25.93 2.14
N VAL A 154 -12.84 -25.99 2.70
CA VAL A 154 -13.09 -25.31 3.99
C VAL A 154 -12.32 -26.06 5.08
N SER A 155 -11.44 -25.37 5.78
CA SER A 155 -10.70 -25.97 6.89
C SER A 155 -11.69 -26.66 7.86
N LYS A 156 -11.45 -27.94 8.14
CA LYS A 156 -12.25 -28.71 9.12
C LYS A 156 -12.26 -28.09 10.52
N LEU A 157 -11.31 -27.19 10.80
CA LEU A 157 -11.24 -26.41 12.05
C LEU A 157 -12.27 -25.27 12.10
N LEU A 158 -12.82 -24.86 10.96
CA LEU A 158 -13.84 -23.80 10.85
C LEU A 158 -15.27 -24.35 10.83
N VAL A 159 -15.44 -25.65 10.70
CA VAL A 159 -16.73 -26.32 10.79
C VAL A 159 -16.99 -26.65 12.25
N ARG A 160 -17.73 -25.80 12.95
CA ARG A 160 -18.33 -26.06 14.26
C ARG A 160 -19.79 -26.37 14.11
#